data_22d83a6c456a07931b34aaa0b8d1af30
#
_entry.id   22d83a6c456a07931b34aaa0b8d1af30
#
_cell.length_a   1.000
_cell.length_b   1.000
_cell.length_c   1.000
_cell.angle_alpha   90.00
_cell.angle_beta   90.00
_cell.angle_gamma   90.00
#
_symmetry.space_group_name_H-M   'P 1'
#
loop_
_entity.id
_entity.type
_entity.pdbx_description
1 polymer ?
#
loop_
_entity_poly.entity_id
_entity_poly.type
_entity_poly.pdbx_seq_one_letter_code
_entity_poly.pdbx_strand_id
1 'polypeptide(L)'
;MDWLTDWLKELFLRAPCAPEKRTEVENLLAELIKIGKEVDFLSERPGQGFNSQSRNMRSIQIGRRLHDLGGLELMEYVRFKVKRKLKGQIASHLDYAWDGVGRWKA
;
A
#
# COMPACT_ATOMS: atom_id res chain seq x y z
N MET A 1 -8.02 12.83 24.76
CA MET A 1 -9.03 13.11 23.76
C MET A 1 -8.53 12.79 22.41
N ASP A 2 -8.94 11.65 21.97
CA ASP A 2 -8.30 11.01 20.84
C ASP A 2 -8.65 11.63 19.51
N TRP A 3 -9.84 12.25 19.39
CA TRP A 3 -10.25 12.86 18.14
C TRP A 3 -9.36 14.04 17.76
N LEU A 4 -8.90 14.83 18.73
CA LEU A 4 -7.99 15.95 18.48
C LEU A 4 -6.63 15.45 18.05
N THR A 5 -6.14 14.39 18.68
CA THR A 5 -4.88 13.77 18.32
C THR A 5 -4.95 13.15 16.94
N ASP A 6 -6.06 12.46 16.63
CA ASP A 6 -6.28 11.87 15.32
C ASP A 6 -6.38 12.94 14.23
N TRP A 7 -7.07 14.03 14.51
CA TRP A 7 -7.19 15.14 13.59
C TRP A 7 -5.83 15.76 13.29
N LEU A 8 -5.01 15.96 14.33
CA LEU A 8 -3.65 16.49 14.18
C LEU A 8 -2.77 15.51 13.40
N LYS A 9 -2.90 14.21 13.67
CA LYS A 9 -2.17 13.19 12.93
C LYS A 9 -2.53 13.21 11.45
N GLU A 10 -3.81 13.36 11.14
CA GLU A 10 -4.24 13.43 9.75
C GLU A 10 -3.74 14.71 9.05
N LEU A 11 -3.63 15.79 9.78
CA LEU A 11 -3.05 17.03 9.26
C LEU A 11 -1.57 16.87 8.95
N PHE A 12 -0.83 16.20 9.84
CA PHE A 12 0.61 15.99 9.67
C PHE A 12 0.92 14.80 8.77
N LEU A 13 0.02 13.83 8.70
CA LEU A 13 0.18 12.63 7.86
C LEU A 13 -0.55 12.78 6.54
N ARG A 14 -0.50 13.96 5.96
CA ARG A 14 -1.00 14.14 4.60
C ARG A 14 -0.13 13.35 3.64
N ALA A 15 -0.77 12.83 2.60
CA ALA A 15 -0.03 12.13 1.57
C ALA A 15 1.13 12.99 1.08
N PRO A 16 2.37 12.48 1.13
CA PRO A 16 3.55 13.24 0.69
C PRO A 16 3.62 13.28 -0.84
N CYS A 17 2.68 13.98 -1.44
CA CYS A 17 2.58 14.15 -2.88
C CYS A 17 1.99 15.52 -3.19
N ALA A 18 2.11 15.93 -4.44
CA ALA A 18 1.53 17.18 -4.89
C ALA A 18 0.00 17.16 -4.74
N PRO A 19 -0.64 18.29 -4.37
CA PRO A 19 -2.09 18.33 -4.15
C PRO A 19 -2.92 17.83 -5.33
N GLU A 20 -2.49 18.08 -6.55
CA GLU A 20 -3.19 17.63 -7.75
C GLU A 20 -3.13 16.14 -7.97
N LYS A 21 -2.23 15.44 -7.26
CA LYS A 21 -2.08 13.99 -7.36
C LYS A 21 -2.82 13.23 -6.26
N ARG A 22 -3.40 13.95 -5.31
CA ARG A 22 -4.07 13.34 -4.16
C ARG A 22 -5.21 12.42 -4.56
N THR A 23 -6.02 12.83 -5.52
CA THR A 23 -7.16 12.03 -5.96
C THR A 23 -6.68 10.69 -6.50
N GLU A 24 -5.61 10.70 -7.29
CA GLU A 24 -5.04 9.46 -7.79
C GLU A 24 -4.53 8.59 -6.65
N VAL A 25 -3.82 9.17 -5.68
CA VAL A 25 -3.31 8.42 -4.52
C VAL A 25 -4.45 7.82 -3.72
N GLU A 26 -5.51 8.57 -3.48
CA GLU A 26 -6.68 8.07 -2.76
C GLU A 26 -7.34 6.90 -3.50
N ASN A 27 -7.44 7.00 -4.82
CA ASN A 27 -8.01 5.92 -5.63
C ASN A 27 -7.13 4.68 -5.60
N LEU A 28 -5.81 4.84 -5.68
CA LEU A 28 -4.88 3.72 -5.58
C LEU A 28 -4.93 3.07 -4.20
N LEU A 29 -5.01 3.87 -3.15
CA LEU A 29 -5.16 3.35 -1.79
C LEU A 29 -6.47 2.57 -1.64
N ALA A 30 -7.57 3.09 -2.14
CA ALA A 30 -8.86 2.41 -2.10
C ALA A 30 -8.79 1.08 -2.85
N GLU A 31 -8.13 1.06 -3.99
CA GLU A 31 -7.95 -0.17 -4.77
C GLU A 31 -7.11 -1.20 -4.00
N LEU A 32 -6.02 -0.76 -3.35
CA LEU A 32 -5.21 -1.66 -2.52
C LEU A 32 -6.02 -2.26 -1.37
N ILE A 33 -6.82 -1.46 -0.69
CA ILE A 33 -7.65 -1.95 0.40
C ILE A 33 -8.63 -3.00 -0.13
N LYS A 34 -9.24 -2.75 -1.27
CA LYS A 34 -10.15 -3.70 -1.90
C LYS A 34 -9.44 -5.00 -2.25
N ILE A 35 -8.25 -4.92 -2.86
CA ILE A 35 -7.44 -6.09 -3.19
C ILE A 35 -7.15 -6.90 -1.93
N GLY A 36 -6.67 -6.23 -0.88
CA GLY A 36 -6.32 -6.91 0.36
C GLY A 36 -7.51 -7.59 1.04
N LYS A 37 -8.70 -7.02 0.92
CA LYS A 37 -9.91 -7.61 1.49
C LYS A 37 -10.43 -8.81 0.71
N GLU A 38 -10.35 -8.74 -0.62
CA GLU A 38 -11.03 -9.71 -1.48
C GLU A 38 -10.10 -10.79 -2.02
N VAL A 39 -8.84 -10.44 -2.32
CA VAL A 39 -7.93 -11.32 -3.05
C VAL A 39 -6.62 -11.58 -2.32
N ASP A 40 -6.17 -10.63 -1.49
CA ASP A 40 -4.84 -10.57 -0.92
C ASP A 40 -3.81 -10.00 -1.92
N PHE A 41 -2.68 -9.51 -1.38
CA PHE A 41 -1.62 -8.91 -2.18
C PHE A 41 -0.69 -9.93 -2.83
N LEU A 42 -0.79 -11.18 -2.41
CA LEU A 42 -0.08 -12.29 -3.04
C LEU A 42 -1.06 -13.07 -3.88
N SER A 43 -0.64 -13.44 -5.08
CA SER A 43 -1.48 -14.19 -6.01
C SER A 43 -1.33 -15.70 -5.79
N GLU A 44 -1.49 -16.14 -4.55
CA GLU A 44 -1.38 -17.56 -4.24
C GLU A 44 -2.61 -18.33 -4.66
N ARG A 45 -2.37 -19.43 -5.30
CA ARG A 45 -3.39 -20.44 -5.52
C ARG A 45 -2.96 -21.71 -4.82
N PRO A 46 -3.89 -22.45 -4.22
CA PRO A 46 -3.56 -23.74 -3.62
C PRO A 46 -2.83 -24.63 -4.62
N GLY A 47 -1.71 -25.21 -4.21
CA GLY A 47 -0.94 -26.13 -5.03
C GLY A 47 0.13 -25.47 -5.90
N GLN A 48 0.25 -24.16 -5.93
CA GLN A 48 1.35 -23.49 -6.61
C GLN A 48 2.43 -23.10 -5.60
N GLY A 49 3.66 -23.42 -5.92
CA GLY A 49 4.79 -23.14 -5.04
C GLY A 49 5.05 -21.64 -4.90
N PHE A 50 5.66 -21.31 -3.79
CA PHE A 50 6.08 -19.94 -3.52
C PHE A 50 7.27 -19.59 -4.39
N ASN A 51 7.13 -18.58 -5.23
CA ASN A 51 8.23 -18.00 -5.95
C ASN A 51 7.95 -16.50 -6.16
N SER A 52 8.87 -15.81 -6.79
CA SER A 52 8.71 -14.38 -7.06
C SER A 52 7.51 -14.06 -7.96
N GLN A 53 6.97 -15.06 -8.65
CA GLN A 53 5.81 -14.90 -9.52
C GLN A 53 4.47 -14.95 -8.77
N SER A 54 4.47 -15.33 -7.50
CA SER A 54 3.24 -15.37 -6.71
C SER A 54 2.81 -13.99 -6.22
N ARG A 55 3.54 -12.96 -6.55
CA ARG A 55 3.17 -11.58 -6.22
C ARG A 55 2.01 -11.09 -7.06
N ASN A 56 1.13 -10.32 -6.45
CA ASN A 56 0.01 -9.74 -7.17
C ASN A 56 0.52 -8.62 -8.10
N MET A 57 0.39 -8.82 -9.38
CA MET A 57 0.90 -7.86 -10.38
C MET A 57 0.25 -6.49 -10.27
N ARG A 58 -1.04 -6.44 -9.97
CA ARG A 58 -1.73 -5.14 -9.81
C ARG A 58 -1.18 -4.39 -8.61
N SER A 59 -0.94 -5.07 -7.50
CA SER A 59 -0.34 -4.46 -6.31
C SER A 59 1.05 -3.91 -6.61
N ILE A 60 1.83 -4.60 -7.39
CA ILE A 60 3.17 -4.14 -7.82
C ILE A 60 3.04 -2.89 -8.70
N GLN A 61 2.12 -2.89 -9.66
CA GLN A 61 1.89 -1.73 -10.52
C GLN A 61 1.50 -0.51 -9.71
N ILE A 62 0.62 -0.69 -8.73
CA ILE A 62 0.22 0.38 -7.83
C ILE A 62 1.43 0.91 -7.06
N GLY A 63 2.25 0.01 -6.53
CA GLY A 63 3.47 0.40 -5.81
C GLY A 63 4.41 1.22 -6.68
N ARG A 64 4.62 0.81 -7.92
CA ARG A 64 5.45 1.55 -8.87
C ARG A 64 4.87 2.94 -9.15
N ARG A 65 3.56 3.01 -9.33
CA ARG A 65 2.92 4.31 -9.58
C ARG A 65 3.04 5.23 -8.37
N LEU A 66 2.85 4.70 -7.16
CA LEU A 66 3.03 5.47 -5.94
C LEU A 66 4.46 5.97 -5.81
N HIS A 67 5.44 5.15 -6.15
CA HIS A 67 6.84 5.56 -6.16
C HIS A 67 7.07 6.71 -7.15
N ASP A 68 6.46 6.64 -8.33
CA ASP A 68 6.56 7.71 -9.32
C ASP A 68 5.91 9.00 -8.85
N LEU A 69 4.82 8.90 -8.08
CA LEU A 69 4.08 10.06 -7.60
C LEU A 69 4.71 10.74 -6.39
N GLY A 70 5.37 10.00 -5.51
CA GLY A 70 5.90 10.55 -4.28
C GLY A 70 7.04 9.78 -3.64
N GLY A 71 7.61 8.80 -4.32
CA GLY A 71 8.76 8.06 -3.84
C GLY A 71 8.45 7.14 -2.67
N LEU A 72 9.49 6.74 -1.95
CA LEU A 72 9.39 5.84 -0.82
C LEU A 72 8.46 6.37 0.26
N GLU A 73 8.51 7.67 0.51
CA GLU A 73 7.68 8.29 1.55
C GLU A 73 6.19 8.10 1.26
N LEU A 74 5.78 8.24 0.00
CA LEU A 74 4.39 8.03 -0.37
C LEU A 74 4.01 6.55 -0.24
N MET A 75 4.90 5.65 -0.62
CA MET A 75 4.66 4.22 -0.45
C MET A 75 4.47 3.87 1.03
N GLU A 76 5.33 4.40 1.90
CA GLU A 76 5.22 4.18 3.34
C GLU A 76 3.91 4.73 3.91
N TYR A 77 3.51 5.90 3.46
CA TYR A 77 2.24 6.51 3.86
C TYR A 77 1.06 5.59 3.49
N VAL A 78 1.02 5.12 2.26
CA VAL A 78 -0.06 4.25 1.78
C VAL A 78 -0.04 2.91 2.52
N ARG A 79 1.14 2.34 2.73
CA ARG A 79 1.30 1.09 3.48
C ARG A 79 0.76 1.24 4.91
N PHE A 80 1.04 2.37 5.54
CA PHE A 80 0.52 2.67 6.89
C PHE A 80 -1.01 2.70 6.88
N LYS A 81 -1.62 3.34 5.89
CA LYS A 81 -3.08 3.40 5.77
C LYS A 81 -3.69 2.02 5.53
N VAL A 82 -3.04 1.20 4.70
CA VAL A 82 -3.47 -0.18 4.47
C VAL A 82 -3.44 -0.98 5.76
N LYS A 83 -2.37 -0.86 6.55
CA LYS A 83 -2.24 -1.55 7.81
C LYS A 83 -3.37 -1.17 8.80
N ARG A 84 -3.81 0.08 8.76
CA ARG A 84 -4.89 0.53 9.64
C ARG A 84 -6.25 -0.04 9.24
N LYS A 85 -6.43 -0.39 8.00
CA LYS A 85 -7.72 -0.89 7.48
C LYS A 85 -7.77 -2.41 7.40
N LEU A 86 -6.63 -3.07 7.29
CA LEU A 86 -6.55 -4.52 7.10
C LEU A 86 -5.76 -5.14 8.27
N LYS A 87 -5.85 -6.46 8.37
CA LYS A 87 -5.09 -7.20 9.38
C LYS A 87 -3.60 -7.10 9.09
N GLY A 88 -2.78 -7.14 10.14
CA GLY A 88 -1.34 -7.01 10.00
C GLY A 88 -0.71 -8.06 9.08
N GLN A 89 -1.25 -9.27 9.07
CA GLN A 89 -0.79 -10.33 8.18
C GLN A 89 -0.97 -9.93 6.71
N ILE A 90 -2.13 -9.39 6.36
CA ILE A 90 -2.40 -8.95 5.00
C ILE A 90 -1.48 -7.79 4.63
N ALA A 91 -1.25 -6.86 5.55
CA ALA A 91 -0.33 -5.75 5.31
C ALA A 91 1.10 -6.23 5.08
N SER A 92 1.52 -7.30 5.77
CA SER A 92 2.85 -7.90 5.56
C SER A 92 2.97 -8.49 4.15
N HIS A 93 1.88 -9.02 3.62
CA HIS A 93 1.86 -9.50 2.23
C HIS A 93 2.10 -8.37 1.24
N LEU A 94 1.60 -7.17 1.53
CA LEU A 94 1.88 -6.00 0.70
C LEU A 94 3.38 -5.67 0.72
N ASP A 95 4.02 -5.74 1.87
CA ASP A 95 5.46 -5.53 1.96
C ASP A 95 6.21 -6.48 1.04
N TYR A 96 5.82 -7.74 1.04
CA TYR A 96 6.43 -8.74 0.17
C TYR A 96 6.18 -8.46 -1.31
N ALA A 97 4.94 -8.08 -1.65
CA ALA A 97 4.60 -7.78 -3.04
C ALA A 97 5.41 -6.58 -3.57
N TRP A 98 5.68 -5.61 -2.71
CA TRP A 98 6.40 -4.41 -3.08
C TRP A 98 7.92 -4.54 -3.00
N ASP A 99 8.44 -5.66 -2.50
CA ASP A 99 9.88 -5.84 -2.35
C ASP A 99 10.58 -5.63 -3.69
N GLY A 100 11.55 -4.71 -3.71
CA GLY A 100 12.26 -4.35 -4.92
C GLY A 100 11.62 -3.24 -5.75
N VAL A 101 10.43 -2.76 -5.38
CA VAL A 101 9.84 -1.59 -6.03
C VAL A 101 10.52 -0.34 -5.48
N GLY A 102 11.31 0.32 -6.32
CA GLY A 102 12.12 1.45 -5.88
C GLY A 102 13.06 1.03 -4.75
N ARG A 103 12.94 1.68 -3.61
CA ARG A 103 13.74 1.37 -2.42
C ARG A 103 13.04 0.48 -1.41
N TRP A 104 11.86 -0.02 -1.74
CA TRP A 104 11.08 -0.83 -0.80
C TRP A 104 11.76 -2.16 -0.54
N LYS A 105 11.92 -2.49 0.74
CA LYS A 105 12.43 -3.79 1.18
C LYS A 105 11.45 -4.42 2.16
N ALA A 106 11.12 -5.64 1.92
CA ALA A 106 10.24 -6.41 2.80
C ALA A 106 10.91 -6.66 4.18
#